data_b9729c99e6d9d04552c8ca5987dbc1c6
#
_entry.id   b9729c99e6d9d04552c8ca5987dbc1c6
#
_cell.length_a   1.000
_cell.length_b   1.000
_cell.length_c   1.000
_cell.angle_alpha   90.00
_cell.angle_beta   90.00
_cell.angle_gamma   90.00
#
_symmetry.space_group_name_H-M   'P 1'
#
loop_
_entity.id
_entity.type
_entity.pdbx_description
1 polymer ?
#
loop_
_entity_poly.entity_id
_entity_poly.type
_entity_poly.pdbx_seq_one_letter_code
_entity_poly.pdbx_strand_id
1 'polypeptide(L)'
;MSCSKLLVLAACSLALAIVPLQAQSPDAKPKLNIIKGPAKALLEKIAQVDVPSGYVFIDGKSTRALLKAEGEPVSGHELGLLEATNEHWTVMFEFSDIGYVKDDDKDKLDADKLLDSIKRGTAEANKERVRNGNPPLEIVGWEQPPKYDETTHNLEWAIRGASEGRPILNYNTRLLGRKGVMEVVLIVAPDKLPETLPTFRNLLTGYSFQSGQNYAEYHSGDKVAKYGLAALVVGGAAVGAAKLGLFAWLAVFLKKGWKLVVVAFAAVAAFFKKVLGKLFGGRRESGMGP
;
A
#
# COMPACT_ATOMS: atom_id res chain seq x y z
N MET A 1 -71.70 -40.26 -33.48
CA MET A 1 -71.61 -40.86 -32.12
C MET A 1 -70.38 -40.27 -31.45
N SER A 2 -70.69 -39.51 -30.45
CA SER A 2 -69.78 -38.67 -29.68
C SER A 2 -69.00 -39.46 -28.62
N CYS A 3 -67.78 -39.16 -28.37
CA CYS A 3 -67.15 -39.43 -27.09
C CYS A 3 -66.06 -38.36 -26.78
N SER A 4 -66.50 -37.47 -25.94
CA SER A 4 -65.66 -36.48 -25.30
C SER A 4 -64.63 -37.11 -24.37
N LYS A 5 -63.40 -36.76 -24.44
CA LYS A 5 -62.39 -36.99 -23.37
C LYS A 5 -61.95 -35.68 -22.77
N LEU A 6 -62.36 -35.50 -21.50
CA LEU A 6 -61.90 -34.46 -20.60
C LEU A 6 -60.40 -34.63 -20.37
N LEU A 7 -59.62 -33.57 -20.65
CA LEU A 7 -58.21 -33.46 -20.22
C LEU A 7 -58.17 -32.49 -19.02
N VAL A 8 -57.82 -33.03 -17.86
CA VAL A 8 -57.56 -32.24 -16.65
C VAL A 8 -56.11 -31.72 -16.73
N LEU A 9 -55.95 -30.42 -16.93
CA LEU A 9 -54.67 -29.74 -16.81
C LEU A 9 -54.41 -29.39 -15.34
N ALA A 10 -53.45 -30.10 -14.73
CA ALA A 10 -52.91 -29.73 -13.43
C ALA A 10 -51.91 -28.58 -13.64
N ALA A 11 -52.28 -27.39 -13.20
CA ALA A 11 -51.39 -26.23 -13.16
C ALA A 11 -50.42 -26.37 -11.97
N CYS A 12 -49.15 -26.71 -12.26
CA CYS A 12 -48.07 -26.65 -11.29
C CYS A 12 -47.58 -25.23 -11.21
N SER A 13 -48.03 -24.48 -10.17
CA SER A 13 -47.53 -23.13 -9.89
C SER A 13 -46.13 -23.21 -9.29
N LEU A 14 -45.11 -23.00 -10.13
CA LEU A 14 -43.73 -22.84 -9.70
C LEU A 14 -43.58 -21.42 -9.15
N ALA A 15 -43.67 -21.25 -7.83
CA ALA A 15 -43.31 -20.00 -7.17
C ALA A 15 -41.80 -19.81 -7.26
N LEU A 16 -41.34 -19.02 -8.25
CA LEU A 16 -39.99 -18.48 -8.22
C LEU A 16 -39.87 -17.51 -7.04
N ALA A 17 -39.20 -17.97 -5.98
CA ALA A 17 -38.71 -17.07 -4.94
C ALA A 17 -37.66 -16.13 -5.56
N ILE A 18 -38.07 -14.94 -5.88
CA ILE A 18 -37.16 -13.84 -6.23
C ILE A 18 -36.44 -13.48 -4.93
N VAL A 19 -35.25 -14.06 -4.73
CA VAL A 19 -34.30 -13.55 -3.73
C VAL A 19 -33.85 -12.18 -4.23
N PRO A 20 -34.14 -11.10 -3.51
CA PRO A 20 -33.61 -9.81 -3.91
C PRO A 20 -32.09 -9.89 -3.84
N LEU A 21 -31.43 -9.83 -5.00
CA LEU A 21 -30.00 -9.56 -5.07
C LEU A 21 -29.83 -8.16 -4.49
N GLN A 22 -29.42 -8.11 -3.21
CA GLN A 22 -29.05 -6.83 -2.61
C GLN A 22 -27.85 -6.32 -3.36
N ALA A 23 -28.10 -5.45 -4.33
CA ALA A 23 -27.07 -4.61 -4.92
C ALA A 23 -26.44 -3.83 -3.76
N GLN A 24 -25.23 -4.17 -3.40
CA GLN A 24 -24.45 -3.37 -2.49
C GLN A 24 -24.34 -1.98 -3.14
N SER A 25 -24.86 -0.99 -2.44
CA SER A 25 -24.78 0.41 -2.89
C SER A 25 -23.32 0.76 -3.19
N PRO A 26 -23.02 1.30 -4.39
CA PRO A 26 -21.65 1.66 -4.79
C PRO A 26 -20.98 2.73 -3.92
N ASP A 27 -21.73 3.36 -2.99
CA ASP A 27 -21.31 4.54 -2.23
C ASP A 27 -20.95 4.29 -0.76
N ALA A 28 -20.94 3.07 -0.28
CA ALA A 28 -20.51 2.80 1.08
C ALA A 28 -18.98 2.91 1.18
N LYS A 29 -18.49 4.07 1.61
CA LYS A 29 -17.06 4.25 1.92
C LYS A 29 -16.60 3.15 2.87
N PRO A 30 -15.47 2.50 2.59
CA PRO A 30 -14.96 1.42 3.45
C PRO A 30 -14.76 1.95 4.88
N LYS A 31 -15.20 1.20 5.89
CA LYS A 31 -14.91 1.51 7.29
C LYS A 31 -13.44 1.22 7.53
N LEU A 32 -12.64 2.27 7.68
CA LEU A 32 -11.21 2.16 7.92
C LEU A 32 -10.93 2.01 9.42
N ASN A 33 -10.02 1.11 9.76
CA ASN A 33 -9.42 1.04 11.08
C ASN A 33 -8.17 1.93 11.10
N ILE A 34 -8.24 3.03 11.83
CA ILE A 34 -7.21 4.07 11.86
C ILE A 34 -6.68 4.20 13.28
N ILE A 35 -5.38 4.02 13.44
CA ILE A 35 -4.65 4.23 14.69
C ILE A 35 -4.01 5.62 14.62
N LYS A 36 -4.31 6.48 15.61
CA LYS A 36 -3.73 7.81 15.69
C LYS A 36 -2.55 7.81 16.64
N GLY A 37 -1.46 8.48 16.25
CA GLY A 37 -0.32 8.69 17.13
C GLY A 37 -0.58 9.71 18.27
N PRO A 38 0.17 9.61 19.38
CA PRO A 38 1.24 8.65 19.61
C PRO A 38 0.70 7.27 19.99
N ALA A 39 1.14 6.23 19.27
CA ALA A 39 0.71 4.84 19.46
C ALA A 39 1.73 3.85 18.88
N LYS A 40 1.51 2.54 19.09
CA LYS A 40 2.16 1.47 18.35
C LYS A 40 1.15 0.80 17.45
N ALA A 41 1.50 0.61 16.18
CA ALA A 41 0.72 -0.16 15.23
C ALA A 41 1.38 -1.52 14.99
N LEU A 42 0.58 -2.58 14.96
CA LEU A 42 1.03 -3.91 14.60
C LEU A 42 0.92 -4.11 13.08
N LEU A 43 2.00 -4.55 12.49
CA LEU A 43 2.07 -5.05 11.12
C LEU A 43 1.84 -6.57 11.17
N GLU A 44 0.62 -6.96 11.48
CA GLU A 44 0.20 -8.33 11.79
C GLU A 44 1.04 -8.96 12.92
N LYS A 45 1.50 -10.23 12.74
CA LYS A 45 2.39 -10.93 13.69
C LYS A 45 3.86 -10.85 13.27
N ILE A 46 4.20 -9.93 12.37
CA ILE A 46 5.51 -9.86 11.73
C ILE A 46 6.36 -8.77 12.35
N ALA A 47 5.77 -7.58 12.51
CA ALA A 47 6.49 -6.40 12.97
C ALA A 47 5.57 -5.43 13.70
N GLN A 48 6.14 -4.37 14.21
CA GLN A 48 5.44 -3.21 14.74
C GLN A 48 6.13 -1.92 14.30
N VAL A 49 5.38 -0.82 14.31
CA VAL A 49 5.90 0.51 14.02
C VAL A 49 5.33 1.51 15.01
N ASP A 50 6.16 2.44 15.47
CA ASP A 50 5.70 3.57 16.25
C ASP A 50 4.97 4.55 15.32
N VAL A 51 3.80 4.99 15.74
CA VAL A 51 3.01 6.04 15.09
C VAL A 51 3.20 7.31 15.91
N PRO A 52 4.02 8.26 15.47
CA PRO A 52 4.27 9.49 16.24
C PRO A 52 3.03 10.39 16.31
N SER A 53 3.07 11.40 17.21
CA SER A 53 2.06 12.45 17.21
C SER A 53 2.04 13.18 15.86
N GLY A 54 0.85 13.47 15.34
CA GLY A 54 0.67 14.06 14.00
C GLY A 54 0.65 13.03 12.85
N TYR A 55 0.70 11.73 13.18
CA TYR A 55 0.60 10.64 12.18
C TYR A 55 -0.62 9.76 12.45
N VAL A 56 -1.05 9.10 11.39
CA VAL A 56 -2.08 8.07 11.43
C VAL A 56 -1.58 6.81 10.72
N PHE A 57 -1.95 5.66 11.26
CA PHE A 57 -1.70 4.37 10.63
C PHE A 57 -3.03 3.72 10.25
N ILE A 58 -3.12 3.22 9.03
CA ILE A 58 -4.26 2.48 8.49
C ILE A 58 -3.83 1.03 8.37
N ASP A 59 -4.54 0.09 9.00
CA ASP A 59 -4.18 -1.32 8.98
C ASP A 59 -4.25 -1.95 7.57
N GLY A 60 -3.63 -3.12 7.37
CA GLY A 60 -3.55 -3.77 6.07
C GLY A 60 -4.90 -4.11 5.46
N LYS A 61 -5.89 -4.51 6.27
CA LYS A 61 -7.26 -4.77 5.79
C LYS A 61 -7.91 -3.50 5.25
N SER A 62 -7.79 -2.41 5.97
CA SER A 62 -8.33 -1.10 5.60
C SER A 62 -7.57 -0.51 4.41
N THR A 63 -6.25 -0.69 4.37
CA THR A 63 -5.40 -0.32 3.22
C THR A 63 -5.87 -1.01 1.94
N ARG A 64 -6.06 -2.32 1.97
CA ARG A 64 -6.57 -3.08 0.82
C ARG A 64 -7.98 -2.64 0.39
N ALA A 65 -8.84 -2.31 1.36
CA ALA A 65 -10.17 -1.79 1.07
C ALA A 65 -10.12 -0.39 0.42
N LEU A 66 -9.23 0.47 0.89
CA LEU A 66 -8.98 1.80 0.33
C LEU A 66 -8.47 1.69 -1.11
N LEU A 67 -7.42 0.92 -1.34
CA LEU A 67 -6.85 0.69 -2.68
C LEU A 67 -7.90 0.19 -3.67
N LYS A 68 -8.71 -0.81 -3.27
CA LYS A 68 -9.82 -1.31 -4.11
C LYS A 68 -10.85 -0.23 -4.43
N ALA A 69 -11.23 0.59 -3.45
CA ALA A 69 -12.20 1.67 -3.66
C ALA A 69 -11.67 2.75 -4.62
N GLU A 70 -10.35 2.91 -4.68
CA GLU A 70 -9.68 3.83 -5.59
C GLU A 70 -9.39 3.22 -6.97
N GLY A 71 -9.71 1.93 -7.16
CA GLY A 71 -9.44 1.18 -8.40
C GLY A 71 -7.99 0.78 -8.56
N GLU A 72 -7.26 0.73 -7.44
CA GLU A 72 -5.85 0.36 -7.40
C GLU A 72 -5.66 -1.16 -7.28
N PRO A 73 -4.59 -1.70 -7.87
CA PRO A 73 -4.26 -3.11 -7.70
C PRO A 73 -3.90 -3.41 -6.24
N VAL A 74 -4.36 -4.54 -5.75
CA VAL A 74 -4.08 -5.04 -4.42
C VAL A 74 -3.24 -6.31 -4.53
N SER A 75 -2.06 -6.31 -3.90
CA SER A 75 -1.14 -7.46 -3.91
C SER A 75 -1.60 -8.57 -2.93
N GLY A 76 -2.30 -8.18 -1.88
CA GLY A 76 -2.65 -9.03 -0.73
C GLY A 76 -1.55 -9.09 0.32
N HIS A 77 -0.43 -8.41 0.10
CA HIS A 77 0.73 -8.34 0.99
C HIS A 77 0.79 -7.03 1.80
N GLU A 78 -0.14 -6.11 1.55
CA GLU A 78 -0.22 -4.82 2.23
C GLU A 78 -0.53 -5.03 3.71
N LEU A 79 0.35 -4.54 4.58
CA LEU A 79 0.22 -4.60 6.03
C LEU A 79 -0.26 -3.27 6.63
N GLY A 80 -0.13 -2.18 5.92
CA GLY A 80 -0.66 -0.89 6.32
C GLY A 80 -0.07 0.30 5.61
N LEU A 81 -0.70 1.45 5.86
CA LEU A 81 -0.23 2.78 5.46
C LEU A 81 0.02 3.63 6.68
N LEU A 82 1.09 4.41 6.66
CA LEU A 82 1.35 5.46 7.64
C LEU A 82 1.39 6.80 6.91
N GLU A 83 0.62 7.76 7.42
CA GLU A 83 0.48 9.08 6.82
C GLU A 83 0.70 10.18 7.84
N ALA A 84 1.36 11.25 7.43
CA ALA A 84 1.41 12.50 8.19
C ALA A 84 0.09 13.27 8.01
N THR A 85 -0.45 13.83 9.08
CA THR A 85 -1.76 14.52 9.02
C THR A 85 -1.68 15.93 8.42
N ASN A 86 -0.49 16.49 8.28
CA ASN A 86 -0.22 17.85 7.83
C ASN A 86 0.79 17.93 6.68
N GLU A 87 1.22 16.77 6.15
CA GLU A 87 2.17 16.67 5.05
C GLU A 87 1.63 15.76 3.95
N HIS A 88 2.23 15.85 2.75
CA HIS A 88 1.75 15.14 1.57
C HIS A 88 2.71 14.02 1.18
N TRP A 89 2.90 13.07 2.09
CA TRP A 89 3.65 11.84 1.82
C TRP A 89 3.06 10.67 2.62
N THR A 90 3.27 9.50 2.10
CA THR A 90 2.71 8.26 2.64
C THR A 90 3.78 7.18 2.67
N VAL A 91 3.76 6.33 3.69
CA VAL A 91 4.59 5.14 3.77
C VAL A 91 3.70 3.91 3.67
N MET A 92 3.95 3.07 2.66
CA MET A 92 3.33 1.77 2.50
C MET A 92 4.22 0.69 3.10
N PHE A 93 3.60 -0.24 3.84
CA PHE A 93 4.25 -1.45 4.36
C PHE A 93 3.64 -2.69 3.72
N GLU A 94 4.48 -3.51 3.11
CA GLU A 94 4.10 -4.81 2.54
C GLU A 94 5.09 -5.88 3.03
N PHE A 95 4.64 -7.12 3.16
CA PHE A 95 5.53 -8.21 3.56
C PHE A 95 5.55 -9.32 2.52
N SER A 96 6.76 -9.67 2.08
CA SER A 96 7.01 -10.78 1.18
C SER A 96 7.57 -11.97 1.96
N ASP A 97 6.74 -13.01 2.20
CA ASP A 97 7.14 -14.29 2.83
C ASP A 97 7.92 -15.17 1.84
N ILE A 98 9.10 -14.70 1.44
CA ILE A 98 9.96 -15.41 0.48
C ILE A 98 11.01 -16.28 1.14
N GLY A 99 11.13 -16.21 2.46
CA GLY A 99 12.18 -16.85 3.25
C GLY A 99 13.35 -15.90 3.51
N TYR A 100 14.35 -16.42 4.18
CA TYR A 100 15.59 -15.71 4.53
C TYR A 100 16.38 -15.34 3.28
N VAL A 101 16.58 -14.05 3.05
CA VAL A 101 17.36 -13.54 1.92
C VAL A 101 18.81 -13.42 2.37
N LYS A 102 19.72 -14.19 1.76
CA LYS A 102 21.14 -14.05 1.99
C LYS A 102 21.66 -12.77 1.36
N ASP A 103 22.60 -12.13 2.03
CA ASP A 103 23.26 -10.91 1.57
C ASP A 103 24.66 -11.17 0.94
N ASP A 104 24.91 -12.40 0.51
CA ASP A 104 26.17 -12.83 -0.11
C ASP A 104 26.52 -12.08 -1.41
N ASP A 105 25.52 -11.40 -2.02
CA ASP A 105 25.68 -10.61 -3.24
C ASP A 105 25.70 -9.09 -3.00
N LYS A 106 25.85 -8.64 -1.75
CA LYS A 106 25.84 -7.22 -1.37
C LYS A 106 26.87 -6.36 -2.14
N ASP A 107 28.07 -6.91 -2.35
CA ASP A 107 29.14 -6.24 -3.07
C ASP A 107 29.01 -6.33 -4.61
N LYS A 108 27.97 -7.00 -5.10
CA LYS A 108 27.71 -7.24 -6.52
C LYS A 108 26.50 -6.49 -7.08
N LEU A 109 26.00 -5.51 -6.34
CA LEU A 109 24.87 -4.67 -6.74
C LEU A 109 25.32 -3.69 -7.85
N ASP A 110 25.25 -4.15 -9.10
CA ASP A 110 25.57 -3.36 -10.28
C ASP A 110 24.38 -2.46 -10.64
N ALA A 111 24.46 -1.20 -10.26
CA ALA A 111 23.37 -0.23 -10.40
C ALA A 111 22.90 -0.08 -11.87
N ASP A 112 23.82 -0.08 -12.83
CA ASP A 112 23.49 0.09 -14.24
C ASP A 112 22.72 -1.12 -14.77
N LYS A 113 23.18 -2.33 -14.48
CA LYS A 113 22.49 -3.56 -14.88
C LYS A 113 21.12 -3.70 -14.22
N LEU A 114 21.01 -3.28 -12.96
CA LEU A 114 19.74 -3.26 -12.23
C LEU A 114 18.77 -2.27 -12.87
N LEU A 115 19.21 -1.05 -13.19
CA LEU A 115 18.39 -0.05 -13.87
C LEU A 115 17.91 -0.53 -15.23
N ASP A 116 18.78 -1.13 -16.03
CA ASP A 116 18.42 -1.72 -17.32
C ASP A 116 17.38 -2.83 -17.17
N SER A 117 17.50 -3.64 -16.13
CA SER A 117 16.52 -4.70 -15.84
C SER A 117 15.18 -4.11 -15.45
N ILE A 118 15.16 -3.06 -14.63
CA ILE A 118 13.94 -2.33 -14.25
C ILE A 118 13.28 -1.70 -15.48
N LYS A 119 14.06 -1.02 -16.35
CA LYS A 119 13.56 -0.43 -17.60
C LYS A 119 12.91 -1.47 -18.49
N ARG A 120 13.55 -2.63 -18.70
CA ARG A 120 12.97 -3.74 -19.49
C ARG A 120 11.69 -4.28 -18.85
N GLY A 121 11.70 -4.53 -17.54
CA GLY A 121 10.51 -4.99 -16.82
C GLY A 121 9.35 -4.01 -16.90
N THR A 122 9.63 -2.71 -16.76
CA THR A 122 8.63 -1.65 -16.89
C THR A 122 8.06 -1.56 -18.32
N ALA A 123 8.90 -1.72 -19.36
CA ALA A 123 8.45 -1.75 -20.75
C ALA A 123 7.47 -2.91 -21.02
N GLU A 124 7.72 -4.10 -20.47
CA GLU A 124 6.78 -5.21 -20.53
C GLU A 124 5.48 -4.92 -19.76
N ALA A 125 5.61 -4.39 -18.54
CA ALA A 125 4.49 -4.01 -17.73
C ALA A 125 3.59 -2.95 -18.38
N ASN A 126 4.17 -2.03 -19.11
CA ASN A 126 3.45 -1.00 -19.85
C ASN A 126 2.50 -1.57 -20.91
N LYS A 127 2.79 -2.73 -21.49
CA LYS A 127 1.87 -3.41 -22.42
C LYS A 127 0.53 -3.74 -21.76
N GLU A 128 0.57 -4.22 -20.52
CA GLU A 128 -0.62 -4.51 -19.73
C GLU A 128 -1.31 -3.22 -19.27
N ARG A 129 -0.54 -2.23 -18.82
CA ARG A 129 -1.07 -0.92 -18.40
C ARG A 129 -1.89 -0.27 -19.50
N VAL A 130 -1.34 -0.21 -20.71
CA VAL A 130 -2.01 0.39 -21.88
C VAL A 130 -3.26 -0.41 -22.27
N ARG A 131 -3.22 -1.75 -22.24
CA ARG A 131 -4.42 -2.60 -22.46
C ARG A 131 -5.55 -2.29 -21.46
N ASN A 132 -5.18 -2.00 -20.22
CA ASN A 132 -6.14 -1.68 -19.15
C ASN A 132 -6.52 -0.18 -19.12
N GLY A 133 -6.14 0.60 -20.15
CA GLY A 133 -6.45 2.03 -20.26
C GLY A 133 -5.64 2.94 -19.32
N ASN A 134 -4.55 2.41 -18.75
CA ASN A 134 -3.65 3.18 -17.91
C ASN A 134 -2.47 3.74 -18.72
N PRO A 135 -1.98 4.95 -18.42
CA PRO A 135 -0.85 5.53 -19.13
C PRO A 135 0.44 4.73 -18.83
N PRO A 136 1.37 4.66 -19.81
CA PRO A 136 2.67 4.03 -19.59
C PRO A 136 3.47 4.78 -18.52
N LEU A 137 4.36 4.02 -17.88
CA LEU A 137 5.35 4.54 -16.94
C LEU A 137 6.71 4.59 -17.63
N GLU A 138 7.38 5.71 -17.56
CA GLU A 138 8.77 5.88 -18.02
C GLU A 138 9.71 5.82 -16.83
N ILE A 139 10.78 5.05 -16.92
CA ILE A 139 11.87 5.03 -15.94
C ILE A 139 12.97 5.97 -16.43
N VAL A 140 13.12 7.09 -15.73
CA VAL A 140 14.14 8.12 -16.03
C VAL A 140 15.51 7.62 -15.58
N GLY A 141 15.64 7.21 -14.31
CA GLY A 141 16.91 6.75 -13.75
C GLY A 141 16.88 6.64 -12.23
N TRP A 142 18.05 6.45 -11.66
CA TRP A 142 18.22 6.52 -10.21
C TRP A 142 18.13 7.96 -9.72
N GLU A 143 17.36 8.18 -8.66
CA GLU A 143 17.52 9.29 -7.76
C GLU A 143 18.60 8.95 -6.72
N GLN A 144 18.56 7.70 -6.21
CA GLN A 144 19.56 7.10 -5.37
C GLN A 144 19.79 5.65 -5.84
N PRO A 145 21.01 5.28 -6.25
CA PRO A 145 21.35 3.90 -6.56
C PRO A 145 21.14 2.97 -5.36
N PRO A 146 20.99 1.64 -5.59
CA PRO A 146 20.86 0.69 -4.52
C PRO A 146 22.06 0.70 -3.57
N LYS A 147 21.78 0.77 -2.28
CA LYS A 147 22.78 0.74 -1.20
C LYS A 147 22.30 -0.23 -0.12
N TYR A 148 23.15 -1.18 0.25
CA TYR A 148 22.91 -2.10 1.35
C TYR A 148 23.67 -1.61 2.60
N ASP A 149 23.02 -1.69 3.75
CA ASP A 149 23.61 -1.40 5.06
C ASP A 149 23.70 -2.71 5.86
N GLU A 150 24.92 -3.17 6.11
CA GLU A 150 25.19 -4.43 6.82
C GLU A 150 24.84 -4.37 8.31
N THR A 151 24.76 -3.18 8.90
CA THR A 151 24.45 -3.02 10.32
C THR A 151 22.96 -3.19 10.58
N THR A 152 22.15 -2.63 9.70
CA THR A 152 20.68 -2.65 9.82
C THR A 152 20.03 -3.73 8.96
N HIS A 153 20.79 -4.36 8.05
CA HIS A 153 20.31 -5.27 7.03
C HIS A 153 19.21 -4.65 6.16
N ASN A 154 19.37 -3.35 5.85
CA ASN A 154 18.47 -2.60 5.00
C ASN A 154 19.06 -2.41 3.60
N LEU A 155 18.22 -2.58 2.59
CA LEU A 155 18.57 -2.27 1.20
C LEU A 155 17.69 -1.10 0.75
N GLU A 156 18.31 0.01 0.37
CA GLU A 156 17.60 1.25 0.00
C GLU A 156 17.95 1.68 -1.42
N TRP A 157 16.98 2.21 -2.14
CA TRP A 157 17.17 2.87 -3.43
C TRP A 157 16.01 3.82 -3.75
N ALA A 158 16.23 4.76 -4.65
CA ALA A 158 15.17 5.60 -5.18
C ALA A 158 15.21 5.66 -6.70
N ILE A 159 14.04 5.54 -7.32
CA ILE A 159 13.88 5.59 -8.78
C ILE A 159 13.03 6.78 -9.13
N ARG A 160 13.54 7.56 -10.09
CA ARG A 160 12.79 8.62 -10.75
C ARG A 160 12.15 8.07 -12.02
N GLY A 161 10.86 8.29 -12.13
CA GLY A 161 10.09 7.97 -13.31
C GLY A 161 9.18 9.12 -13.73
N ALA A 162 8.40 8.90 -14.77
CA ALA A 162 7.36 9.82 -15.21
C ALA A 162 6.15 9.05 -15.77
N SER A 163 4.96 9.64 -15.65
CA SER A 163 3.76 9.16 -16.32
C SER A 163 2.97 10.37 -16.84
N GLU A 164 2.67 10.41 -18.14
CA GLU A 164 2.03 11.57 -18.81
C GLU A 164 2.81 12.89 -18.56
N GLY A 165 4.14 12.84 -18.55
CA GLY A 165 5.01 14.00 -18.29
C GLY A 165 5.05 14.44 -16.82
N ARG A 166 4.34 13.76 -15.91
CA ARG A 166 4.38 14.05 -14.48
C ARG A 166 5.49 13.24 -13.80
N PRO A 167 6.41 13.90 -13.09
CA PRO A 167 7.48 13.22 -12.39
C PRO A 167 6.94 12.38 -11.24
N ILE A 168 7.56 11.22 -11.04
CA ILE A 168 7.22 10.24 -10.03
C ILE A 168 8.49 9.83 -9.32
N LEU A 169 8.47 9.71 -8.00
CA LEU A 169 9.58 9.21 -7.22
C LEU A 169 9.12 8.17 -6.21
N ASN A 170 9.81 7.04 -6.20
CA ASN A 170 9.69 5.99 -5.19
C ASN A 170 10.99 5.84 -4.44
N TYR A 171 10.98 6.10 -3.14
CA TYR A 171 12.04 5.72 -2.25
C TYR A 171 11.70 4.38 -1.62
N ASN A 172 12.50 3.39 -1.92
CA ASN A 172 12.28 2.01 -1.52
C ASN A 172 13.25 1.61 -0.42
N THR A 173 12.74 0.96 0.61
CA THR A 173 13.54 0.32 1.66
C THR A 173 13.09 -1.13 1.79
N ARG A 174 14.06 -2.04 1.83
CA ARG A 174 13.84 -3.46 2.13
C ARG A 174 14.49 -3.77 3.46
N LEU A 175 13.68 -4.09 4.45
CA LEU A 175 14.14 -4.52 5.78
C LEU A 175 14.16 -6.03 5.78
N LEU A 176 15.36 -6.61 5.82
CA LEU A 176 15.48 -8.07 5.79
C LEU A 176 15.07 -8.66 7.13
N GLY A 177 14.25 -9.71 7.08
CA GLY A 177 13.82 -10.48 8.23
C GLY A 177 14.16 -11.96 8.08
N ARG A 178 13.97 -12.72 9.14
CA ARG A 178 14.22 -14.16 9.18
C ARG A 178 13.40 -14.94 8.15
N LYS A 179 12.12 -14.57 7.95
CA LYS A 179 11.19 -15.35 7.12
C LYS A 179 10.81 -14.65 5.81
N GLY A 180 11.31 -13.45 5.60
CA GLY A 180 10.99 -12.66 4.42
C GLY A 180 11.49 -11.25 4.53
N VAL A 181 10.90 -10.38 3.73
CA VAL A 181 11.33 -8.98 3.57
C VAL A 181 10.15 -8.06 3.83
N MET A 182 10.32 -7.10 4.72
CA MET A 182 9.40 -5.97 4.83
C MET A 182 9.77 -4.96 3.74
N GLU A 183 8.83 -4.74 2.87
CA GLU A 183 8.93 -3.76 1.79
C GLU A 183 8.30 -2.46 2.26
N VAL A 184 9.11 -1.43 2.39
CA VAL A 184 8.68 -0.10 2.81
C VAL A 184 8.87 0.85 1.65
N VAL A 185 7.82 1.54 1.24
CA VAL A 185 7.85 2.49 0.13
C VAL A 185 7.39 3.85 0.63
N LEU A 186 8.28 4.83 0.60
CA LEU A 186 7.93 6.22 0.78
C LEU A 186 7.47 6.81 -0.56
N ILE A 187 6.27 7.34 -0.57
CA ILE A 187 5.63 8.01 -1.69
C ILE A 187 5.61 9.48 -1.39
N VAL A 188 6.31 10.24 -2.19
CA VAL A 188 6.52 11.68 -1.98
C VAL A 188 6.73 12.39 -3.32
N ALA A 189 6.41 13.67 -3.41
CA ALA A 189 6.75 14.46 -4.57
C ALA A 189 8.29 14.58 -4.69
N PRO A 190 8.87 14.51 -5.91
CA PRO A 190 10.31 14.48 -6.08
C PRO A 190 11.06 15.66 -5.44
N ASP A 191 10.48 16.85 -5.51
CA ASP A 191 11.03 18.08 -4.92
C ASP A 191 11.01 18.08 -3.37
N LYS A 192 10.16 17.22 -2.79
CA LYS A 192 9.99 17.08 -1.34
C LYS A 192 10.86 15.99 -0.71
N LEU A 193 11.47 15.12 -1.51
CA LEU A 193 12.28 14.03 -0.99
C LEU A 193 13.41 14.51 -0.05
N PRO A 194 14.22 15.57 -0.38
CA PRO A 194 15.33 15.98 0.48
C PRO A 194 14.89 16.40 1.89
N GLU A 195 13.73 17.05 2.01
CA GLU A 195 13.19 17.48 3.32
C GLU A 195 12.47 16.33 4.05
N THR A 196 11.83 15.40 3.32
CA THR A 196 11.06 14.31 3.92
C THR A 196 11.93 13.13 4.35
N LEU A 197 13.02 12.84 3.63
CA LEU A 197 13.85 11.66 3.86
C LEU A 197 14.44 11.54 5.28
N PRO A 198 14.93 12.61 5.92
CA PRO A 198 15.38 12.54 7.31
C PRO A 198 14.24 12.14 8.27
N THR A 199 13.04 12.71 8.09
CA THR A 199 11.86 12.39 8.89
C THR A 199 11.42 10.93 8.68
N PHE A 200 11.41 10.47 7.43
CA PHE A 200 11.11 9.07 7.10
C PHE A 200 12.11 8.09 7.74
N ARG A 201 13.42 8.38 7.66
CA ARG A 201 14.44 7.54 8.30
C ARG A 201 14.30 7.52 9.82
N ASN A 202 14.01 8.65 10.44
CA ASN A 202 13.72 8.73 11.87
C ASN A 202 12.48 7.90 12.23
N LEU A 203 11.43 7.92 11.41
CA LEU A 203 10.24 7.11 11.61
C LEU A 203 10.58 5.60 11.58
N LEU A 204 11.45 5.17 10.68
CA LEU A 204 11.89 3.78 10.60
C LEU A 204 12.70 3.32 11.82
N THR A 205 13.25 4.22 12.64
CA THR A 205 13.87 3.83 13.92
C THR A 205 12.86 3.27 14.93
N GLY A 206 11.57 3.64 14.78
CA GLY A 206 10.45 3.09 15.56
C GLY A 206 9.88 1.78 15.01
N TYR A 207 10.44 1.25 13.92
CA TYR A 207 10.08 -0.06 13.37
C TYR A 207 10.90 -1.17 14.06
N SER A 208 10.26 -2.31 14.32
CA SER A 208 10.96 -3.52 14.76
C SER A 208 10.21 -4.77 14.33
N PHE A 209 10.94 -5.79 13.92
CA PHE A 209 10.40 -7.14 13.78
C PHE A 209 9.96 -7.70 15.13
N GLN A 210 8.92 -8.54 15.12
CA GLN A 210 8.55 -9.32 16.30
C GLN A 210 9.62 -10.39 16.59
N SER A 211 9.69 -10.85 17.84
CA SER A 211 10.58 -11.96 18.25
C SER A 211 10.38 -13.17 17.32
N GLY A 212 11.46 -13.77 16.87
CA GLY A 212 11.49 -14.87 15.91
C GLY A 212 11.33 -14.44 14.45
N GLN A 213 11.32 -13.14 14.15
CA GLN A 213 11.24 -12.58 12.81
C GLN A 213 12.48 -11.76 12.40
N ASN A 214 13.40 -11.46 13.35
CA ASN A 214 14.59 -10.67 13.07
C ASN A 214 15.57 -11.43 12.17
N TYR A 215 16.29 -10.71 11.34
CA TYR A 215 17.29 -11.27 10.42
C TYR A 215 18.35 -12.13 11.15
N ALA A 216 18.85 -11.65 12.28
CA ALA A 216 19.84 -12.33 13.11
C ALA A 216 19.32 -13.62 13.79
N GLU A 217 18.00 -13.84 13.81
CA GLU A 217 17.38 -15.03 14.39
C GLU A 217 17.25 -16.20 13.39
N TYR A 218 17.94 -16.13 12.26
CA TYR A 218 17.99 -17.24 11.29
C TYR A 218 18.51 -18.52 11.92
N HIS A 219 17.88 -19.65 11.61
CA HIS A 219 18.31 -20.99 12.03
C HIS A 219 18.47 -21.91 10.82
N SER A 220 19.41 -22.85 10.95
CA SER A 220 19.55 -23.92 9.96
C SER A 220 18.20 -24.67 9.83
N GLY A 221 17.71 -24.81 8.61
CA GLY A 221 16.40 -25.41 8.31
C GLY A 221 15.28 -24.39 8.04
N ASP A 222 15.49 -23.10 8.29
CA ASP A 222 14.54 -22.07 7.83
C ASP A 222 14.48 -22.03 6.30
N LYS A 223 13.33 -21.63 5.78
CA LYS A 223 13.14 -21.39 4.35
C LYS A 223 14.10 -20.28 3.89
N VAL A 224 14.97 -20.60 2.94
CA VAL A 224 15.86 -19.63 2.30
C VAL A 224 15.23 -19.13 1.00
N ALA A 225 15.30 -17.83 0.74
CA ALA A 225 14.86 -17.24 -0.51
C ALA A 225 15.66 -17.80 -1.70
N LYS A 226 15.00 -17.92 -2.84
CA LYS A 226 15.62 -18.45 -4.07
C LYS A 226 16.53 -17.44 -4.79
N TYR A 227 16.55 -16.20 -4.33
CA TYR A 227 17.27 -15.07 -4.93
C TYR A 227 17.77 -14.13 -3.85
N GLY A 228 18.83 -13.36 -4.15
CA GLY A 228 19.48 -12.41 -3.26
C GLY A 228 19.01 -10.96 -3.42
N LEU A 229 19.85 -10.03 -2.94
CA LEU A 229 19.54 -8.61 -2.87
C LEU A 229 19.26 -7.96 -4.24
N ALA A 230 20.02 -8.32 -5.26
CA ALA A 230 19.83 -7.79 -6.61
C ALA A 230 18.41 -8.01 -7.14
N ALA A 231 17.81 -9.17 -6.86
CA ALA A 231 16.46 -9.49 -7.26
C ALA A 231 15.40 -8.66 -6.49
N LEU A 232 15.67 -8.27 -5.25
CA LEU A 232 14.78 -7.40 -4.49
C LEU A 232 14.67 -6.00 -5.12
N VAL A 233 15.76 -5.52 -5.71
CA VAL A 233 15.78 -4.20 -6.40
C VAL A 233 14.95 -4.22 -7.68
N VAL A 234 15.07 -5.28 -8.48
CA VAL A 234 14.34 -5.37 -9.76
C VAL A 234 12.89 -5.86 -9.62
N GLY A 235 12.43 -6.08 -8.39
CA GLY A 235 11.11 -6.61 -8.09
C GLY A 235 11.07 -8.14 -8.19
N GLY A 236 11.70 -8.82 -7.24
CA GLY A 236 11.97 -10.27 -7.19
C GLY A 236 10.84 -11.24 -7.54
N ALA A 237 9.60 -10.76 -7.64
CA ALA A 237 8.46 -11.49 -8.19
C ALA A 237 8.39 -11.47 -9.73
N ALA A 238 9.18 -10.65 -10.42
CA ALA A 238 9.22 -10.60 -11.87
C ALA A 238 9.84 -11.86 -12.51
N VAL A 239 10.47 -12.71 -11.70
CA VAL A 239 11.03 -14.00 -12.13
C VAL A 239 9.97 -15.11 -12.19
N GLY A 240 8.77 -14.84 -11.74
CA GLY A 240 7.67 -15.80 -11.78
C GLY A 240 6.30 -15.12 -11.79
N ALA A 241 5.78 -14.82 -12.97
CA ALA A 241 4.41 -14.39 -13.25
C ALA A 241 3.97 -13.02 -12.67
N ALA A 242 3.96 -11.98 -13.48
CA ALA A 242 2.95 -10.92 -13.58
C ALA A 242 2.39 -10.36 -12.25
N LYS A 243 3.24 -9.99 -11.30
CA LYS A 243 2.81 -9.16 -10.19
C LYS A 243 3.35 -7.75 -10.36
N LEU A 244 2.66 -7.00 -11.17
CA LEU A 244 2.86 -5.59 -11.52
C LEU A 244 2.57 -4.62 -10.34
N GLY A 245 2.60 -5.11 -9.09
CA GLY A 245 2.02 -4.41 -7.95
C GLY A 245 2.65 -3.04 -7.64
N LEU A 246 3.98 -2.96 -7.58
CA LEU A 246 4.61 -1.80 -6.94
C LEU A 246 4.60 -0.54 -7.81
N PHE A 247 4.87 -0.64 -9.12
CA PHE A 247 4.90 0.52 -10.01
C PHE A 247 3.54 0.86 -10.62
N ALA A 248 2.63 -0.14 -10.76
CA ALA A 248 1.27 0.11 -11.23
C ALA A 248 0.52 1.01 -10.24
N TRP A 249 0.63 0.73 -8.95
CA TRP A 249 -0.01 1.46 -7.88
C TRP A 249 0.36 2.95 -7.86
N LEU A 250 1.64 3.29 -8.01
CA LEU A 250 2.10 4.67 -7.91
C LEU A 250 1.55 5.58 -9.01
N ALA A 251 1.46 5.08 -10.23
CA ALA A 251 1.02 5.91 -11.36
C ALA A 251 -0.48 6.24 -11.29
N VAL A 252 -1.28 5.40 -10.65
CA VAL A 252 -2.72 5.62 -10.50
C VAL A 252 -3.00 6.51 -9.30
N PHE A 253 -2.26 6.35 -8.19
CA PHE A 253 -2.34 7.24 -7.03
C PHE A 253 -2.16 8.70 -7.43
N LEU A 254 -1.20 9.00 -8.30
CA LEU A 254 -0.99 10.36 -8.80
C LEU A 254 -2.08 10.86 -9.75
N LYS A 255 -2.81 9.97 -10.43
CA LYS A 255 -3.86 10.38 -11.40
C LYS A 255 -5.20 10.68 -10.73
N LYS A 256 -5.56 9.94 -9.69
CA LYS A 256 -6.87 10.05 -9.02
C LYS A 256 -6.77 10.30 -7.53
N GLY A 257 -5.77 9.74 -6.86
CA GLY A 257 -5.67 9.67 -5.40
C GLY A 257 -5.45 11.01 -4.73
N TRP A 258 -4.76 11.97 -5.36
CA TRP A 258 -4.53 13.28 -4.74
C TRP A 258 -5.87 13.99 -4.40
N LYS A 259 -6.92 13.81 -5.22
CA LYS A 259 -8.25 14.36 -4.93
C LYS A 259 -8.94 13.64 -3.77
N LEU A 260 -8.68 12.34 -3.59
CA LEU A 260 -9.28 11.54 -2.52
C LEU A 260 -8.50 11.69 -1.21
N VAL A 261 -7.18 11.84 -1.27
CA VAL A 261 -6.36 12.26 -0.13
C VAL A 261 -6.86 13.63 0.38
N VAL A 262 -7.09 14.60 -0.51
CA VAL A 262 -7.69 15.89 -0.14
C VAL A 262 -9.10 15.71 0.43
N VAL A 263 -9.91 14.79 -0.09
CA VAL A 263 -11.26 14.52 0.43
C VAL A 263 -11.20 13.77 1.77
N ALA A 264 -10.28 12.82 1.94
CA ALA A 264 -10.06 12.13 3.21
C ALA A 264 -9.52 13.12 4.27
N PHE A 265 -8.56 13.98 3.93
CA PHE A 265 -8.10 15.07 4.79
C PHE A 265 -9.22 16.07 5.11
N ALA A 266 -10.05 16.46 4.13
CA ALA A 266 -11.18 17.33 4.37
C ALA A 266 -12.23 16.67 5.29
N ALA A 267 -12.47 15.36 5.15
CA ALA A 267 -13.36 14.61 6.04
C ALA A 267 -12.79 14.47 7.46
N VAL A 268 -11.48 14.23 7.58
CA VAL A 268 -10.77 14.19 8.87
C VAL A 268 -10.75 15.58 9.51
N ALA A 269 -10.43 16.63 8.77
CA ALA A 269 -10.45 18.02 9.25
C ALA A 269 -11.87 18.47 9.64
N ALA A 270 -12.90 18.11 8.87
CA ALA A 270 -14.30 18.39 9.20
C ALA A 270 -14.75 17.61 10.46
N PHE A 271 -14.28 16.36 10.63
CA PHE A 271 -14.53 15.59 11.84
C PHE A 271 -13.88 16.24 13.07
N PHE A 272 -12.62 16.69 12.97
CA PHE A 272 -11.93 17.41 14.04
C PHE A 272 -12.62 18.73 14.36
N LYS A 273 -13.03 19.51 13.35
CA LYS A 273 -13.76 20.76 13.57
C LYS A 273 -15.11 20.52 14.27
N LYS A 274 -15.78 19.40 13.96
CA LYS A 274 -17.06 19.01 14.60
C LYS A 274 -16.87 18.51 16.02
N VAL A 275 -15.78 17.79 16.31
CA VAL A 275 -15.44 17.28 17.66
C VAL A 275 -14.93 18.41 18.55
N LEU A 276 -14.01 19.25 18.05
CA LEU A 276 -13.52 20.43 18.77
C LEU A 276 -14.63 21.45 19.01
N GLY A 277 -15.51 21.67 18.03
CA GLY A 277 -16.68 22.55 18.18
C GLY A 277 -17.66 22.07 19.25
N LYS A 278 -17.79 20.75 19.46
CA LYS A 278 -18.59 20.17 20.57
C LYS A 278 -17.88 20.26 21.94
N LEU A 279 -16.56 20.19 21.96
CA LEU A 279 -15.77 20.26 23.20
C LEU A 279 -15.55 21.69 23.71
N PHE A 280 -15.51 22.68 22.81
CA PHE A 280 -15.22 24.08 23.15
C PHE A 280 -16.38 25.05 22.86
N GLY A 281 -17.50 24.58 22.25
CA GLY A 281 -18.67 25.39 21.92
C GLY A 281 -19.76 25.48 22.99
N GLY A 282 -19.56 24.92 24.17
CA GLY A 282 -20.53 24.88 25.28
C GLY A 282 -20.31 25.95 26.32
N ARG A 283 -20.27 27.23 25.94
CA ARG A 283 -20.44 28.33 26.91
C ARG A 283 -20.85 29.62 26.20
N ARG A 284 -22.13 29.79 25.97
CA ARG A 284 -22.71 31.12 25.85
C ARG A 284 -23.77 31.20 26.96
N GLU A 285 -23.41 32.01 27.93
CA GLU A 285 -24.25 32.43 29.06
C GLU A 285 -25.54 33.05 28.57
N SER A 286 -26.63 32.57 29.14
CA SER A 286 -27.87 33.35 29.31
C SER A 286 -27.61 34.36 30.44
N GLY A 287 -27.54 35.62 30.08
CA GLY A 287 -27.44 36.76 31.01
C GLY A 287 -28.23 37.92 30.43
N MET A 288 -29.36 38.01 30.94
CA MET A 288 -30.01 39.10 31.66
C MET A 288 -30.74 40.14 30.83
N GLY A 289 -32.05 40.13 30.95
CA GLY A 289 -32.86 41.32 30.79
C GLY A 289 -32.72 42.28 31.98
N PRO A 290 -33.29 43.44 31.99
CA PRO A 290 -34.57 43.62 32.69
C PRO A 290 -35.71 43.84 31.72
#